data_72cefef8869f6ccc08908307f3da8d8d
#
_entry.id   72cefef8869f6ccc08908307f3da8d8d
#
_cell.length_a   1.000
_cell.length_b   1.000
_cell.length_c   1.000
_cell.angle_alpha   90.00
_cell.angle_beta   90.00
_cell.angle_gamma   90.00
#
_symmetry.space_group_name_H-M   'P 1'
#
loop_
_entity.id
_entity.type
_entity.pdbx_description
1 polymer ?
#
loop_
_entity_poly.entity_id
_entity_poly.type
_entity_poly.pdbx_seq_one_letter_code
_entity_poly.pdbx_strand_id
1 'polypeptide(L)'
;MKRLKLIWYPRYARIVSIAIVLMAANAMVLSSRASAQDEDYLATPKPAPWQSPSAETIAQGRADFNKHCAPCHSENAKGNGPELKVIPGIKPKDLTKIAVHNGGVFPFQDVEDTIDGRKLVPGHKRFDMPFWGVNFQQPGQEFSPASESQAKKRIDAIVDYVATLQQP
;
A
#
# COMPACT_ATOMS: atom_id res chain seq x y z
N MET A 1 2.10 6.30 -81.25
CA MET A 1 2.66 6.49 -79.88
C MET A 1 2.30 7.89 -79.38
N LYS A 2 1.28 8.03 -78.53
CA LYS A 2 0.85 9.32 -77.97
C LYS A 2 1.64 9.62 -76.73
N ARG A 3 2.46 10.66 -76.71
CA ARG A 3 3.20 11.12 -75.52
C ARG A 3 2.23 11.87 -74.59
N LEU A 4 1.98 11.34 -73.41
CA LEU A 4 1.28 12.07 -72.36
C LEU A 4 2.21 13.21 -71.91
N LYS A 5 1.78 14.44 -72.10
CA LYS A 5 2.43 15.61 -71.45
C LYS A 5 1.96 15.69 -69.99
N LEU A 6 2.86 15.41 -69.09
CA LEU A 6 2.63 15.62 -67.63
C LEU A 6 2.58 17.13 -67.39
N ILE A 7 1.38 17.67 -67.20
CA ILE A 7 1.20 19.07 -66.77
C ILE A 7 1.54 19.17 -65.34
N TRP A 8 2.75 19.64 -65.03
CA TRP A 8 3.22 19.89 -63.66
C TRP A 8 2.52 21.14 -63.12
N TYR A 9 1.62 21.00 -62.13
CA TYR A 9 0.94 22.11 -61.45
C TYR A 9 1.76 22.58 -60.26
N PRO A 10 2.54 23.68 -60.36
CA PRO A 10 3.41 24.15 -59.28
C PRO A 10 2.66 24.60 -58.02
N ARG A 11 1.34 24.81 -58.13
CA ARG A 11 0.48 25.22 -57.03
C ARG A 11 0.24 24.07 -56.03
N TYR A 12 0.13 22.83 -56.51
CA TYR A 12 -0.09 21.66 -55.65
C TYR A 12 1.16 21.22 -54.91
N ALA A 13 2.35 21.44 -55.48
CA ALA A 13 3.61 21.12 -54.81
C ALA A 13 3.81 21.92 -53.50
N ARG A 14 3.41 23.19 -53.47
CA ARG A 14 3.49 24.05 -52.28
C ARG A 14 2.47 23.64 -51.20
N ILE A 15 1.25 23.22 -51.59
CA ILE A 15 0.21 22.80 -50.64
C ILE A 15 0.59 21.45 -49.98
N VAL A 16 1.14 20.51 -50.78
CA VAL A 16 1.58 19.21 -50.26
C VAL A 16 2.77 19.37 -49.32
N SER A 17 3.73 20.27 -49.62
CA SER A 17 4.87 20.53 -48.73
C SER A 17 4.45 21.14 -47.38
N ILE A 18 3.47 22.05 -47.38
CA ILE A 18 2.96 22.66 -46.12
C ILE A 18 2.20 21.62 -45.30
N ALA A 19 1.43 20.74 -45.93
CA ALA A 19 0.69 19.69 -45.24
C ALA A 19 1.63 18.66 -44.55
N ILE A 20 2.73 18.29 -45.22
CA ILE A 20 3.74 17.37 -44.67
C ILE A 20 4.47 18.01 -43.47
N VAL A 21 4.82 19.29 -43.55
CA VAL A 21 5.48 19.99 -42.42
C VAL A 21 4.56 20.11 -41.23
N LEU A 22 3.26 20.40 -41.43
CA LEU A 22 2.28 20.46 -40.34
C LEU A 22 2.02 19.09 -39.69
N MET A 23 2.01 18.01 -40.46
CA MET A 23 1.90 16.65 -39.91
C MET A 23 3.14 16.23 -39.12
N ALA A 24 4.34 16.59 -39.58
CA ALA A 24 5.58 16.30 -38.88
C ALA A 24 5.66 17.06 -37.54
N ALA A 25 5.22 18.31 -37.50
CA ALA A 25 5.17 19.10 -36.28
C ALA A 25 4.19 18.53 -35.21
N ASN A 26 3.02 18.04 -35.67
CA ASN A 26 2.07 17.40 -34.75
C ASN A 26 2.55 16.04 -34.23
N ALA A 27 3.27 15.25 -35.03
CA ALA A 27 3.87 13.99 -34.60
C ALA A 27 4.96 14.20 -33.53
N MET A 28 5.74 15.28 -33.66
CA MET A 28 6.78 15.62 -32.68
C MET A 28 6.22 16.07 -31.33
N VAL A 29 5.09 16.79 -31.32
CA VAL A 29 4.41 17.22 -30.07
C VAL A 29 3.72 16.05 -29.37
N LEU A 30 3.20 15.07 -30.11
CA LEU A 30 2.60 13.86 -29.51
C LEU A 30 3.68 12.92 -28.93
N SER A 31 4.85 12.82 -29.56
CA SER A 31 5.94 11.97 -29.04
C SER A 31 6.56 12.51 -27.76
N SER A 32 6.60 13.84 -27.59
CA SER A 32 7.13 14.45 -26.36
C SER A 32 6.18 14.39 -25.15
N ARG A 33 4.88 14.14 -25.39
CA ARG A 33 3.91 13.95 -24.29
C ARG A 33 3.82 12.51 -23.79
N ALA A 34 4.13 11.53 -24.63
CA ALA A 34 4.11 10.12 -24.26
C ALA A 34 5.25 9.74 -23.29
N SER A 35 6.42 10.36 -23.44
CA SER A 35 7.59 10.05 -22.58
C SER A 35 7.56 10.69 -21.19
N ALA A 36 6.68 11.65 -20.93
CA ALA A 36 6.58 12.30 -19.62
C ALA A 36 5.58 11.62 -18.66
N GLN A 37 4.77 10.68 -19.15
CA GLN A 37 3.76 9.99 -18.32
C GLN A 37 4.20 8.59 -17.88
N ASP A 38 5.18 7.97 -18.56
CA ASP A 38 5.62 6.62 -18.23
C ASP A 38 6.65 6.57 -17.07
N GLU A 39 7.28 7.68 -16.71
CA GLU A 39 8.23 7.73 -15.59
C GLU A 39 7.54 7.83 -14.21
N ASP A 40 6.29 8.34 -14.16
CA ASP A 40 5.57 8.54 -12.89
C ASP A 40 4.87 7.25 -12.39
N TYR A 41 4.65 6.27 -13.26
CA TYR A 41 4.02 5.00 -12.86
C TYR A 41 4.97 4.05 -12.11
N LEU A 42 6.28 4.23 -12.24
CA LEU A 42 7.30 3.43 -11.54
C LEU A 42 7.90 4.15 -10.33
N ALA A 43 7.56 5.41 -10.11
CA ALA A 43 7.88 6.09 -8.87
C ALA A 43 7.00 5.49 -7.76
N THR A 44 7.53 4.51 -7.03
CA THR A 44 6.93 4.14 -5.74
C THR A 44 6.74 5.44 -4.95
N PRO A 45 5.50 5.75 -4.50
CA PRO A 45 5.28 6.95 -3.71
C PRO A 45 6.29 6.96 -2.57
N LYS A 46 7.14 7.97 -2.51
CA LYS A 46 8.03 8.16 -1.36
C LYS A 46 7.12 8.16 -0.13
N PRO A 47 7.35 7.29 0.86
CA PRO A 47 6.55 7.26 2.05
C PRO A 47 6.44 8.68 2.58
N ALA A 48 5.23 9.17 2.78
CA ALA A 48 5.03 10.47 3.42
C ALA A 48 5.80 10.43 4.75
N PRO A 49 6.47 11.54 5.15
CA PRO A 49 7.15 11.58 6.44
C PRO A 49 6.11 11.20 7.50
N TRP A 50 6.47 10.20 8.35
CA TRP A 50 5.60 9.72 9.40
C TRP A 50 5.12 10.89 10.25
N GLN A 51 3.82 11.10 10.26
CA GLN A 51 3.19 12.10 11.11
C GLN A 51 2.75 11.40 12.39
N SER A 52 3.04 11.99 13.53
CA SER A 52 2.59 11.45 14.82
C SER A 52 1.07 11.25 14.76
N PRO A 53 0.57 10.05 15.07
CA PRO A 53 -0.85 9.76 15.01
C PRO A 53 -1.63 10.64 15.99
N SER A 54 -2.87 10.97 15.65
CA SER A 54 -3.74 11.72 16.54
C SER A 54 -4.11 10.89 17.78
N ALA A 55 -4.49 11.55 18.86
CA ALA A 55 -4.99 10.86 20.05
C ALA A 55 -6.21 9.98 19.76
N GLU A 56 -7.05 10.40 18.80
CA GLU A 56 -8.20 9.63 18.34
C GLU A 56 -7.78 8.35 17.60
N THR A 57 -6.78 8.44 16.72
CA THR A 57 -6.20 7.26 16.04
C THR A 57 -5.65 6.26 17.05
N ILE A 58 -4.92 6.72 18.07
CA ILE A 58 -4.40 5.87 19.13
C ILE A 58 -5.54 5.24 19.95
N ALA A 59 -6.58 5.99 20.27
CA ALA A 59 -7.74 5.48 21.00
C ALA A 59 -8.48 4.39 20.20
N GLN A 60 -8.66 4.60 18.88
CA GLN A 60 -9.25 3.60 18.00
C GLN A 60 -8.37 2.34 17.93
N GLY A 61 -7.06 2.50 17.72
CA GLY A 61 -6.11 1.39 17.70
C GLY A 61 -6.12 0.59 19.00
N ARG A 62 -6.18 1.26 20.17
CA ARG A 62 -6.33 0.63 21.48
C ARG A 62 -7.63 -0.16 21.58
N ALA A 63 -8.75 0.39 21.11
CA ALA A 63 -10.04 -0.29 21.17
C ALA A 63 -10.02 -1.57 20.31
N ASP A 64 -9.51 -1.48 19.08
CA ASP A 64 -9.36 -2.64 18.19
C ASP A 64 -8.36 -3.66 18.74
N PHE A 65 -7.22 -3.22 19.29
CA PHE A 65 -6.25 -4.08 19.94
C PHE A 65 -6.86 -4.86 21.10
N ASN A 66 -7.55 -4.19 22.01
CA ASN A 66 -8.16 -4.82 23.18
C ASN A 66 -9.22 -5.86 22.77
N LYS A 67 -9.98 -5.58 21.72
CA LYS A 67 -11.01 -6.47 21.23
C LYS A 67 -10.48 -7.70 20.49
N HIS A 68 -9.46 -7.51 19.65
CA HIS A 68 -9.05 -8.50 18.66
C HIS A 68 -7.68 -9.13 18.93
N CYS A 69 -6.79 -8.43 19.62
CA CYS A 69 -5.40 -8.85 19.84
C CYS A 69 -5.14 -9.28 21.29
N ALA A 70 -5.72 -8.55 22.26
CA ALA A 70 -5.52 -8.81 23.68
C ALA A 70 -5.96 -10.20 24.16
N PRO A 71 -6.94 -10.88 23.56
CA PRO A 71 -7.24 -12.27 23.93
C PRO A 71 -6.02 -13.19 23.92
N CYS A 72 -5.10 -13.01 22.96
CA CYS A 72 -3.83 -13.74 22.88
C CYS A 72 -2.65 -12.94 23.41
N HIS A 73 -2.55 -11.63 23.04
CA HIS A 73 -1.39 -10.80 23.40
C HIS A 73 -1.49 -10.14 24.77
N SER A 74 -2.64 -10.21 25.46
CA SER A 74 -2.97 -9.48 26.68
C SER A 74 -3.08 -7.96 26.49
N GLU A 75 -3.81 -7.28 27.36
CA GLU A 75 -3.94 -5.81 27.32
C GLU A 75 -2.60 -5.09 27.53
N ASN A 76 -1.66 -5.72 28.23
CA ASN A 76 -0.30 -5.22 28.41
C ASN A 76 0.65 -5.56 27.24
N ALA A 77 0.14 -6.20 26.20
CA ALA A 77 0.85 -6.62 24.99
C ALA A 77 2.06 -7.57 25.21
N LYS A 78 2.12 -8.28 26.35
CA LYS A 78 3.25 -9.17 26.73
C LYS A 78 3.08 -10.62 26.28
N GLY A 79 2.08 -10.94 25.49
CA GLY A 79 1.89 -12.29 24.95
C GLY A 79 1.38 -13.32 25.97
N ASN A 80 0.70 -12.89 27.01
CA ASN A 80 0.15 -13.73 28.08
C ASN A 80 -1.37 -13.60 28.21
N GLY A 81 -2.05 -13.50 27.06
CA GLY A 81 -3.50 -13.32 27.00
C GLY A 81 -4.29 -14.52 27.54
N PRO A 82 -5.56 -14.29 27.95
CA PRO A 82 -6.37 -15.30 28.62
C PRO A 82 -6.72 -16.51 27.72
N GLU A 83 -6.84 -16.34 26.41
CA GLU A 83 -7.17 -17.43 25.49
C GLU A 83 -6.07 -18.46 25.32
N LEU A 84 -4.83 -18.14 25.69
CA LEU A 84 -3.72 -19.11 25.65
C LEU A 84 -3.94 -20.32 26.58
N LYS A 85 -4.85 -20.20 27.55
CA LYS A 85 -5.22 -21.32 28.42
C LYS A 85 -5.99 -22.41 27.67
N VAL A 86 -6.68 -22.05 26.61
CA VAL A 86 -7.54 -22.97 25.81
C VAL A 86 -6.95 -23.32 24.46
N ILE A 87 -5.89 -22.61 24.01
CA ILE A 87 -5.21 -22.85 22.74
C ILE A 87 -3.77 -23.28 23.03
N PRO A 88 -3.49 -24.57 23.26
CA PRO A 88 -2.17 -25.05 23.62
C PRO A 88 -1.19 -24.90 22.44
N GLY A 89 0.05 -24.53 22.76
CA GLY A 89 1.16 -24.47 21.79
C GLY A 89 1.40 -23.12 21.12
N ILE A 90 0.47 -22.17 21.24
CA ILE A 90 0.66 -20.80 20.78
C ILE A 90 1.47 -20.02 21.82
N LYS A 91 2.50 -19.31 21.36
CA LYS A 91 3.35 -18.44 22.16
C LYS A 91 3.47 -17.07 21.50
N PRO A 92 2.51 -16.16 21.71
CA PRO A 92 2.60 -14.81 21.18
C PRO A 92 3.84 -14.10 21.72
N LYS A 93 4.45 -13.28 20.88
CA LYS A 93 5.62 -12.49 21.27
C LYS A 93 5.20 -11.35 22.21
N ASP A 94 6.15 -10.90 23.04
CA ASP A 94 6.04 -9.63 23.75
C ASP A 94 6.15 -8.48 22.74
N LEU A 95 5.02 -7.82 22.47
CA LEU A 95 4.93 -6.74 21.50
C LEU A 95 5.56 -5.44 22.02
N THR A 96 5.82 -5.31 23.32
CA THR A 96 6.46 -4.12 23.90
C THR A 96 7.95 -4.06 23.59
N LYS A 97 8.53 -5.12 23.05
CA LYS A 97 9.97 -5.26 22.78
C LYS A 97 10.31 -5.29 21.27
N ILE A 98 9.36 -4.98 20.41
CA ILE A 98 9.58 -5.01 18.94
C ILE A 98 10.71 -4.04 18.55
N ALA A 99 10.66 -2.79 19.02
CA ALA A 99 11.69 -1.80 18.70
C ALA A 99 13.08 -2.22 19.20
N VAL A 100 13.18 -2.73 20.42
CA VAL A 100 14.46 -3.22 20.98
C VAL A 100 15.04 -4.34 20.12
N HIS A 101 14.22 -5.29 19.71
CA HIS A 101 14.67 -6.40 18.85
C HIS A 101 15.01 -5.95 17.41
N ASN A 102 14.60 -4.75 17.04
CA ASN A 102 14.90 -4.12 15.74
C ASN A 102 15.87 -2.94 15.87
N GLY A 103 16.84 -3.04 16.76
CA GLY A 103 17.90 -2.03 16.89
C GLY A 103 17.43 -0.67 17.43
N GLY A 104 16.33 -0.62 18.18
CA GLY A 104 15.77 0.58 18.78
C GLY A 104 14.77 1.33 17.90
N VAL A 105 14.50 0.84 16.68
CA VAL A 105 13.56 1.45 15.73
C VAL A 105 12.33 0.57 15.60
N PHE A 106 11.14 1.16 15.74
CA PHE A 106 9.90 0.42 15.53
C PHE A 106 9.64 0.21 14.04
N PRO A 107 9.53 -1.05 13.56
CA PRO A 107 9.42 -1.38 12.14
C PRO A 107 7.94 -1.34 11.71
N PHE A 108 7.37 -0.16 11.49
CA PHE A 108 5.96 0.05 11.19
C PHE A 108 5.44 -0.87 10.07
N GLN A 109 6.13 -0.92 8.93
CA GLN A 109 5.70 -1.71 7.78
C GLN A 109 5.69 -3.21 8.06
N ASP A 110 6.70 -3.73 8.74
CA ASP A 110 6.77 -5.16 9.07
C ASP A 110 5.67 -5.57 10.05
N VAL A 111 5.32 -4.68 10.97
CA VAL A 111 4.22 -4.89 11.92
C VAL A 111 2.88 -4.83 11.20
N GLU A 112 2.70 -3.86 10.30
CA GLU A 112 1.51 -3.75 9.44
C GLU A 112 1.31 -5.03 8.60
N ASP A 113 2.35 -5.45 7.86
CA ASP A 113 2.33 -6.67 7.05
C ASP A 113 2.00 -7.94 7.89
N THR A 114 2.51 -7.97 9.12
CA THR A 114 2.26 -9.08 10.06
C THR A 114 0.81 -9.12 10.50
N ILE A 115 0.21 -7.98 10.84
CA ILE A 115 -1.20 -7.89 11.27
C ILE A 115 -2.12 -8.16 10.07
N ASP A 116 -1.83 -7.59 8.90
CA ASP A 116 -2.59 -7.84 7.69
C ASP A 116 -2.64 -9.33 7.36
N GLY A 117 -1.51 -10.02 7.45
CA GLY A 117 -1.38 -11.47 7.31
C GLY A 117 -1.44 -11.98 5.87
N ARG A 118 -1.72 -11.14 4.88
CA ARG A 118 -1.77 -11.52 3.46
C ARG A 118 -0.36 -11.69 2.89
N LYS A 119 0.61 -10.97 3.42
CA LYS A 119 2.03 -11.13 3.12
C LYS A 119 2.67 -12.12 4.09
N LEU A 120 3.38 -13.10 3.56
CA LEU A 120 4.10 -14.06 4.40
C LEU A 120 5.29 -13.38 5.06
N VAL A 121 5.25 -13.27 6.38
CA VAL A 121 6.36 -12.71 7.18
C VAL A 121 7.11 -13.87 7.82
N PRO A 122 8.46 -13.92 7.74
CA PRO A 122 9.26 -14.96 8.40
C PRO A 122 8.97 -15.02 9.90
N GLY A 123 8.66 -16.22 10.40
CA GLY A 123 8.38 -16.44 11.83
C GLY A 123 6.90 -16.42 12.23
N HIS A 124 5.99 -16.05 11.35
CA HIS A 124 4.56 -16.25 11.53
C HIS A 124 4.09 -17.49 10.79
N LYS A 125 3.70 -18.51 11.54
CA LYS A 125 3.01 -19.67 10.96
C LYS A 125 1.57 -19.26 10.67
N ARG A 126 1.08 -19.67 9.53
CA ARG A 126 -0.19 -19.30 8.91
C ARG A 126 -1.45 -19.52 9.78
N PHE A 127 -1.33 -20.20 10.92
CA PHE A 127 -2.46 -20.63 11.75
C PHE A 127 -2.41 -20.10 13.19
N ASP A 128 -1.36 -19.36 13.54
CA ASP A 128 -1.15 -18.91 14.91
C ASP A 128 -1.82 -17.55 15.19
N MET A 129 -2.10 -16.77 14.13
CA MET A 129 -2.75 -15.45 14.22
C MET A 129 -3.69 -15.27 13.02
N PRO A 130 -4.90 -14.70 13.22
CA PRO A 130 -5.85 -14.42 12.15
C PRO A 130 -5.30 -13.41 11.13
N PHE A 131 -5.78 -13.48 9.89
CA PHE A 131 -5.48 -12.52 8.83
C PHE A 131 -6.39 -11.30 8.95
N TRP A 132 -5.92 -10.28 9.64
CA TRP A 132 -6.75 -9.11 9.93
C TRP A 132 -7.06 -8.26 8.70
N GLY A 133 -6.20 -8.28 7.67
CA GLY A 133 -6.50 -7.67 6.38
C GLY A 133 -7.75 -8.22 5.71
N VAL A 134 -8.13 -9.46 6.01
CA VAL A 134 -9.37 -10.08 5.56
C VAL A 134 -10.49 -9.90 6.61
N ASN A 135 -10.19 -10.13 7.88
CA ASN A 135 -11.19 -10.13 8.94
C ASN A 135 -11.77 -8.73 9.25
N PHE A 136 -11.04 -7.68 8.95
CA PHE A 136 -11.52 -6.30 9.11
C PHE A 136 -12.35 -5.78 7.94
N GLN A 137 -12.43 -6.54 6.86
CA GLN A 137 -13.41 -6.27 5.82
C GLN A 137 -14.80 -6.67 6.31
N GLN A 138 -15.81 -5.90 5.92
CA GLN A 138 -17.16 -6.17 6.39
C GLN A 138 -17.71 -7.49 5.79
N PRO A 139 -18.30 -8.38 6.61
CA PRO A 139 -18.91 -9.60 6.10
C PRO A 139 -19.98 -9.29 5.05
N GLY A 140 -19.90 -9.97 3.90
CA GLY A 140 -20.85 -9.81 2.79
C GLY A 140 -20.56 -8.63 1.86
N GLN A 141 -19.52 -7.85 2.10
CA GLN A 141 -18.97 -6.94 1.08
C GLN A 141 -17.92 -7.70 0.27
N GLU A 142 -18.09 -7.70 -1.04
CA GLU A 142 -17.05 -8.13 -1.95
C GLU A 142 -15.78 -7.26 -1.74
N PHE A 143 -14.62 -7.85 -2.01
CA PHE A 143 -13.36 -7.11 -2.01
C PHE A 143 -13.50 -5.85 -2.87
N SER A 144 -13.50 -4.70 -2.23
CA SER A 144 -13.64 -3.41 -2.88
C SER A 144 -12.55 -2.46 -2.38
N PRO A 145 -12.14 -1.46 -3.18
CA PRO A 145 -11.18 -0.47 -2.72
C PRO A 145 -11.60 0.24 -1.41
N ALA A 146 -12.90 0.38 -1.18
CA ALA A 146 -13.43 0.99 0.03
C ALA A 146 -13.25 0.07 1.25
N SER A 147 -13.56 -1.24 1.14
CA SER A 147 -13.37 -2.19 2.24
C SER A 147 -11.88 -2.41 2.56
N GLU A 148 -11.02 -2.45 1.54
CA GLU A 148 -9.58 -2.48 1.69
C GLU A 148 -9.06 -1.26 2.46
N SER A 149 -9.51 -0.06 2.07
CA SER A 149 -9.11 1.18 2.74
C SER A 149 -9.56 1.21 4.21
N GLN A 150 -10.74 0.67 4.52
CA GLN A 150 -11.22 0.58 5.91
C GLN A 150 -10.39 -0.41 6.73
N ALA A 151 -10.12 -1.60 6.20
CA ALA A 151 -9.27 -2.59 6.87
C ALA A 151 -7.88 -2.02 7.15
N LYS A 152 -7.27 -1.37 6.13
CA LYS A 152 -5.97 -0.73 6.29
C LYS A 152 -5.97 0.33 7.38
N LYS A 153 -6.94 1.23 7.43
CA LYS A 153 -7.03 2.27 8.48
C LYS A 153 -7.09 1.68 9.88
N ARG A 154 -7.79 0.58 10.07
CA ARG A 154 -7.87 -0.11 11.37
C ARG A 154 -6.53 -0.74 11.74
N ILE A 155 -5.87 -1.38 10.77
CA ILE A 155 -4.53 -1.97 10.98
C ILE A 155 -3.53 -0.86 11.33
N ASP A 156 -3.50 0.24 10.56
CA ASP A 156 -2.63 1.37 10.82
C ASP A 156 -2.82 1.92 12.25
N ALA A 157 -4.06 2.08 12.69
CA ALA A 157 -4.36 2.53 14.05
C ALA A 157 -3.86 1.56 15.12
N ILE A 158 -3.97 0.24 14.90
CA ILE A 158 -3.42 -0.78 15.80
C ILE A 158 -1.89 -0.70 15.83
N VAL A 159 -1.24 -0.55 14.68
CA VAL A 159 0.23 -0.41 14.56
C VAL A 159 0.70 0.81 15.35
N ASP A 160 0.04 1.94 15.16
CA ASP A 160 0.32 3.19 15.89
C ASP A 160 0.17 3.01 17.41
N TYR A 161 -0.89 2.35 17.85
CA TYR A 161 -1.08 2.05 19.27
C TYR A 161 0.04 1.14 19.81
N VAL A 162 0.40 0.07 19.10
CA VAL A 162 1.49 -0.84 19.51
C VAL A 162 2.82 -0.10 19.55
N ALA A 163 3.06 0.86 18.66
CA ALA A 163 4.24 1.72 18.69
C ALA A 163 4.33 2.54 19.99
N THR A 164 3.20 2.97 20.55
CA THR A 164 3.19 3.68 21.86
C THR A 164 3.54 2.81 23.06
N LEU A 165 3.44 1.48 22.91
CA LEU A 165 3.71 0.52 24.00
C LEU A 165 5.18 0.11 24.09
N GLN A 166 6.05 0.59 23.19
CA GLN A 166 7.44 0.16 23.15
C GLN A 166 8.20 0.55 24.43
N GLN A 167 8.96 -0.39 24.93
CA GLN A 167 9.79 -0.24 26.15
C GLN A 167 11.26 -0.38 25.77
N PRO A 168 12.14 0.38 26.42
CA PRO A 168 13.59 0.25 26.23
C PRO A 168 14.13 -1.11 26.66
#